data_530586939153b20d66b49a7e184f5cc7
#
_entry.id   530586939153b20d66b49a7e184f5cc7
#
_cell.length_a   1.000
_cell.length_b   1.000
_cell.length_c   1.000
_cell.angle_alpha   90.00
_cell.angle_beta   90.00
_cell.angle_gamma   90.00
#
_symmetry.space_group_name_H-M   'P 1'
#
loop_
_entity.id
_entity.type
_entity.pdbx_description
1 polymer ?
#
loop_
_entity_poly.entity_id
_entity_poly.type
_entity_poly.pdbx_seq_one_letter_code
_entity_poly.pdbx_strand_id
1 'polypeptide(L)'
;DKHPYRGAFNLNVGQLYIGADLSLRKDMSFDPLSFVELDVVAHRYDYLTSNQSPIFSTTLARNVMETEIYGTLSVGMPLSSKNGMLINIGVSGGFNHYDYYPTNSYTKYDEKDRTEFSYVTPRVQIEQNTLNYRLYPTEGKRRHFDIRYIYGKEVFIPGTQSVEHKFPDKYNNVKHSAIIDLSVDNYYNVAKWLSLGLNANVVISNPIRMGDYISTVLLSPAYTPTVHSRTLLLEGYRAPIYAGVTLTPIFKFGSSLSLRVAVGYFQPYREILERGGGEYDFSDPFPMGNFLGDAAFVWQSPLGPMSLSCAYYQKSDTKFYPQLNLGFLIFKPRGLKN
;
A
#
# COMPACT_ATOMS: atom_id res chain seq x y z
N ASP A 1 -4.23 40.80 1.14
CA ASP A 1 -4.60 39.43 1.57
C ASP A 1 -3.46 38.50 1.22
N LYS A 2 -2.67 38.11 2.24
CA LYS A 2 -1.55 37.20 2.05
C LYS A 2 -2.10 35.77 2.12
N HIS A 3 -2.21 35.10 0.97
CA HIS A 3 -2.50 33.66 0.93
C HIS A 3 -1.34 32.93 1.59
N PRO A 4 -1.56 32.16 2.67
CA PRO A 4 -0.45 31.55 3.38
C PRO A 4 0.16 30.43 2.56
N TYR A 5 1.49 30.47 2.42
CA TYR A 5 2.26 29.31 2.05
C TYR A 5 2.38 28.40 3.27
N ARG A 6 2.19 27.10 3.08
CA ARG A 6 2.40 26.07 4.09
C ARG A 6 3.49 25.14 3.61
N GLY A 7 4.49 24.92 4.44
CA GLY A 7 5.53 23.96 4.20
C GLY A 7 5.55 22.93 5.32
N ALA A 8 5.76 21.67 4.99
CA ALA A 8 5.99 20.59 5.94
C ALA A 8 7.18 19.75 5.47
N PHE A 9 8.07 19.43 6.39
CA PHE A 9 9.15 18.49 6.19
C PHE A 9 9.04 17.40 7.25
N ASN A 10 9.05 16.14 6.83
CA ASN A 10 9.02 15.00 7.73
C ASN A 10 10.20 14.08 7.41
N LEU A 11 10.84 13.58 8.46
CA LEU A 11 11.85 12.55 8.39
C LEU A 11 11.41 11.37 9.27
N ASN A 12 11.36 10.19 8.69
CA ASN A 12 10.95 8.97 9.37
C ASN A 12 12.10 7.98 9.29
N VAL A 13 12.52 7.45 10.42
CA VAL A 13 13.59 6.46 10.52
C VAL A 13 13.09 5.28 11.34
N GLY A 14 13.09 4.11 10.73
CA GLY A 14 12.71 2.85 11.36
C GLY A 14 13.51 1.69 10.79
N GLN A 15 13.38 0.53 11.39
CA GLN A 15 14.12 -0.66 10.98
C GLN A 15 13.79 -1.10 9.54
N LEU A 16 12.51 -0.99 9.15
CA LEU A 16 12.01 -1.45 7.84
C LEU A 16 11.68 -0.30 6.88
N TYR A 17 11.74 0.94 7.37
CA TYR A 17 11.35 2.10 6.59
C TYR A 17 12.19 3.31 6.96
N ILE A 18 12.79 3.92 5.96
CA ILE A 18 13.44 5.21 6.04
C ILE A 18 12.84 6.09 4.96
N GLY A 19 12.38 7.29 5.33
CA GLY A 19 11.79 8.19 4.34
C GLY A 19 11.84 9.63 4.77
N ALA A 20 11.98 10.51 3.79
CA ALA A 20 11.88 11.94 3.92
C ALA A 20 10.84 12.46 2.94
N ASP A 21 10.06 13.44 3.35
CA ASP A 21 9.13 14.13 2.49
C ASP A 21 9.11 15.62 2.75
N LEU A 22 8.95 16.36 1.67
CA LEU A 22 8.75 17.80 1.66
C LEU A 22 7.42 18.09 0.96
N SER A 23 6.53 18.80 1.62
CA SER A 23 5.27 19.29 1.06
C SER A 23 5.25 20.80 1.09
N LEU A 24 4.93 21.42 -0.04
CA LEU A 24 4.77 22.86 -0.20
C LEU A 24 3.38 23.12 -0.77
N ARG A 25 2.54 23.81 -0.02
CA ARG A 25 1.18 24.14 -0.41
C ARG A 25 0.97 25.63 -0.44
N LYS A 26 0.31 26.10 -1.49
CA LYS A 26 -0.18 27.46 -1.64
C LYS A 26 -1.70 27.45 -1.78
N ASP A 27 -2.39 28.06 -0.85
CA ASP A 27 -3.83 28.26 -0.93
C ASP A 27 -4.12 29.43 -1.90
N MET A 28 -5.13 29.28 -2.77
CA MET A 28 -5.52 30.22 -3.80
C MET A 28 -6.78 30.96 -3.38
N SER A 29 -6.96 32.21 -3.85
CA SER A 29 -8.13 33.05 -3.55
C SER A 29 -9.34 32.80 -4.44
N PHE A 30 -9.36 31.71 -5.19
CA PHE A 30 -10.52 31.38 -6.02
C PHE A 30 -11.69 30.85 -5.19
N ASP A 31 -12.91 31.10 -5.64
CA ASP A 31 -14.10 30.46 -5.09
C ASP A 31 -14.54 29.32 -6.04
N PRO A 32 -14.56 28.07 -5.61
CA PRO A 32 -14.24 27.56 -4.27
C PRO A 32 -12.74 27.64 -3.93
N LEU A 33 -12.42 27.72 -2.63
CA LEU A 33 -11.04 27.76 -2.10
C LEU A 33 -10.24 26.57 -2.64
N SER A 34 -9.34 26.84 -3.56
CA SER A 34 -8.45 25.85 -4.16
C SER A 34 -7.03 26.01 -3.66
N PHE A 35 -6.20 25.01 -3.89
CA PHE A 35 -4.78 25.07 -3.55
C PHE A 35 -3.94 24.36 -4.60
N VAL A 36 -2.68 24.77 -4.67
CA VAL A 36 -1.63 24.06 -5.41
C VAL A 36 -0.69 23.45 -4.41
N GLU A 37 -0.32 22.19 -4.59
CA GLU A 37 0.57 21.44 -3.70
C GLU A 37 1.67 20.76 -4.52
N LEU A 38 2.89 20.89 -4.02
CA LEU A 38 4.07 20.19 -4.50
C LEU A 38 4.57 19.29 -3.38
N ASP A 39 4.58 17.99 -3.62
CA ASP A 39 5.15 16.99 -2.74
C ASP A 39 6.39 16.37 -3.38
N VAL A 40 7.44 16.21 -2.59
CA VAL A 40 8.64 15.44 -2.96
C VAL A 40 8.88 14.42 -1.88
N VAL A 41 8.97 13.16 -2.27
CA VAL A 41 9.12 12.03 -1.36
C VAL A 41 10.30 11.18 -1.80
N ALA A 42 11.13 10.81 -0.84
CA ALA A 42 12.19 9.82 -1.02
C ALA A 42 12.08 8.81 0.13
N HIS A 43 11.92 7.54 -0.20
CA HIS A 43 11.86 6.50 0.82
C HIS A 43 12.49 5.18 0.38
N ARG A 44 12.90 4.42 1.37
CA ARG A 44 13.33 3.03 1.23
C ARG A 44 12.48 2.16 2.17
N TYR A 45 12.04 1.06 1.64
CA TYR A 45 11.23 0.09 2.33
C TYR A 45 11.83 -1.31 2.20
N ASP A 46 12.14 -1.94 3.33
CA ASP A 46 12.56 -3.34 3.40
C ASP A 46 11.34 -4.19 3.77
N TYR A 47 10.82 -4.98 2.81
CA TYR A 47 9.65 -5.80 3.05
C TYR A 47 9.95 -7.02 3.90
N LEU A 48 9.12 -7.21 4.91
CA LEU A 48 8.97 -8.53 5.51
C LEU A 48 8.14 -9.39 4.56
N THR A 49 8.76 -10.42 4.01
CA THR A 49 8.02 -11.41 3.24
C THR A 49 7.25 -12.35 4.17
N SER A 50 6.19 -12.98 3.64
CA SER A 50 5.30 -13.86 4.40
C SER A 50 5.95 -15.06 5.06
N ASN A 51 7.21 -15.35 4.71
CA ASN A 51 7.99 -16.48 5.26
C ASN A 51 8.86 -16.10 6.46
N GLN A 52 8.85 -14.82 6.87
CA GLN A 52 9.61 -14.36 8.03
C GLN A 52 8.70 -14.21 9.25
N SER A 53 8.84 -15.13 10.20
CA SER A 53 8.52 -14.81 11.59
C SER A 53 9.71 -14.05 12.17
N PRO A 54 9.56 -12.77 12.57
CA PRO A 54 10.69 -11.96 13.03
C PRO A 54 11.38 -12.51 14.29
N ILE A 55 10.82 -13.50 14.95
CA ILE A 55 11.29 -14.01 16.25
C ILE A 55 11.83 -15.46 16.17
N PHE A 56 11.41 -16.28 15.18
CA PHE A 56 11.66 -17.73 15.22
C PHE A 56 12.13 -18.37 13.91
N SER A 57 12.36 -17.61 12.83
CA SER A 57 12.71 -18.22 11.53
C SER A 57 14.22 -18.28 11.35
N THR A 58 14.71 -19.51 11.15
CA THR A 58 16.10 -19.81 10.73
C THR A 58 16.27 -19.83 9.21
N THR A 59 15.19 -19.71 8.45
CA THR A 59 15.21 -19.71 6.97
C THR A 59 15.48 -18.29 6.46
N LEU A 60 16.44 -18.17 5.53
CA LEU A 60 16.68 -16.97 4.77
C LEU A 60 15.43 -16.70 3.93
N ALA A 61 14.75 -15.57 4.19
CA ALA A 61 13.61 -15.16 3.39
C ALA A 61 14.07 -14.28 2.25
N ARG A 62 13.29 -14.23 1.16
CA ARG A 62 13.49 -13.25 0.08
C ARG A 62 13.62 -11.88 0.69
N ASN A 63 14.77 -11.24 0.50
CA ASN A 63 15.00 -9.89 0.95
C ASN A 63 14.57 -8.98 -0.19
N VAL A 64 13.38 -8.40 -0.06
CA VAL A 64 12.82 -7.47 -1.06
C VAL A 64 12.98 -6.06 -0.54
N MET A 65 13.80 -5.27 -1.22
CA MET A 65 14.04 -3.87 -0.92
C MET A 65 13.46 -3.00 -2.02
N GLU A 66 12.72 -1.98 -1.65
CA GLU A 66 12.20 -0.95 -2.55
C GLU A 66 12.78 0.41 -2.16
N THR A 67 13.36 1.12 -3.11
CA THR A 67 13.71 2.53 -2.98
C THR A 67 12.89 3.32 -3.99
N GLU A 68 12.18 4.33 -3.54
CA GLU A 68 11.36 5.19 -4.40
C GLU A 68 11.69 6.66 -4.15
N ILE A 69 11.81 7.42 -5.24
CA ILE A 69 11.91 8.88 -5.23
C ILE A 69 10.89 9.39 -6.22
N TYR A 70 9.96 10.23 -5.77
CA TYR A 70 8.97 10.83 -6.65
C TYR A 70 8.60 12.25 -6.24
N GLY A 71 8.12 13.02 -7.22
CA GLY A 71 7.49 14.32 -7.02
C GLY A 71 6.07 14.32 -7.55
N THR A 72 5.18 15.03 -6.87
CA THR A 72 3.78 15.23 -7.28
C THR A 72 3.45 16.69 -7.29
N LEU A 73 2.94 17.18 -8.41
CA LEU A 73 2.32 18.51 -8.50
C LEU A 73 0.81 18.31 -8.66
N SER A 74 0.04 18.91 -7.77
CA SER A 74 -1.41 18.78 -7.79
C SER A 74 -2.15 20.08 -7.51
N VAL A 75 -3.39 20.16 -8.02
CA VAL A 75 -4.36 21.18 -7.72
C VAL A 75 -5.54 20.53 -7.02
N GLY A 76 -5.85 21.00 -5.82
CA GLY A 76 -6.98 20.53 -5.04
C GLY A 76 -8.05 21.59 -4.89
N MET A 77 -9.32 21.17 -4.94
CA MET A 77 -10.47 22.03 -4.70
C MET A 77 -11.59 21.27 -3.98
N PRO A 78 -12.37 21.92 -3.11
CA PRO A 78 -13.51 21.28 -2.47
C PRO A 78 -14.63 21.07 -3.51
N LEU A 79 -15.13 19.84 -3.65
CA LEU A 79 -16.34 19.52 -4.41
C LEU A 79 -17.60 19.85 -3.60
N SER A 80 -17.52 19.78 -2.26
CA SER A 80 -18.61 20.11 -1.35
C SER A 80 -18.05 20.56 -0.02
N SER A 81 -18.28 21.80 0.31
CA SER A 81 -17.90 22.38 1.62
C SER A 81 -18.66 21.74 2.77
N LYS A 82 -19.91 21.29 2.56
CA LYS A 82 -20.75 20.64 3.59
C LYS A 82 -20.28 19.23 3.95
N ASN A 83 -19.69 18.49 3.01
CA ASN A 83 -19.36 17.07 3.19
C ASN A 83 -17.85 16.82 3.32
N GLY A 84 -17.01 17.86 3.27
CA GLY A 84 -15.55 17.71 3.31
C GLY A 84 -14.98 16.87 2.14
N MET A 85 -15.65 16.90 0.98
CA MET A 85 -15.22 16.18 -0.21
C MET A 85 -14.27 17.05 -1.02
N LEU A 86 -13.09 16.51 -1.35
CA LEU A 86 -12.02 17.19 -2.07
C LEU A 86 -11.75 16.45 -3.38
N ILE A 87 -11.56 17.19 -4.46
CA ILE A 87 -10.99 16.68 -5.70
C ILE A 87 -9.55 17.17 -5.84
N ASN A 88 -8.63 16.26 -6.18
CA ASN A 88 -7.25 16.55 -6.52
C ASN A 88 -6.99 16.09 -7.96
N ILE A 89 -6.41 16.98 -8.77
CA ILE A 89 -5.93 16.68 -10.11
C ILE A 89 -4.44 16.94 -10.11
N GLY A 90 -3.64 15.98 -10.51
CA GLY A 90 -2.21 16.12 -10.44
C GLY A 90 -1.46 15.21 -11.40
N VAL A 91 -0.16 15.40 -11.39
CA VAL A 91 0.79 14.54 -12.09
C VAL A 91 1.92 14.19 -11.13
N SER A 92 2.26 12.92 -11.06
CA SER A 92 3.42 12.42 -10.33
C SER A 92 4.46 11.91 -11.32
N GLY A 93 5.73 12.09 -10.99
CA GLY A 93 6.84 11.50 -11.73
C GLY A 93 7.88 10.98 -10.75
N GLY A 94 8.44 9.81 -11.02
CA GLY A 94 9.36 9.20 -10.09
C GLY A 94 10.16 8.04 -10.65
N PHE A 95 10.94 7.50 -9.75
CA PHE A 95 11.85 6.40 -10.01
C PHE A 95 11.76 5.38 -8.87
N ASN A 96 11.49 4.12 -9.20
CA ASN A 96 11.48 3.00 -8.28
C ASN A 96 12.63 2.07 -8.61
N HIS A 97 13.27 1.59 -7.56
CA HIS A 97 14.37 0.63 -7.62
C HIS A 97 14.05 -0.53 -6.66
N TYR A 98 14.02 -1.73 -7.22
CA TYR A 98 13.73 -2.97 -6.49
C TYR A 98 14.94 -3.89 -6.56
N ASP A 99 15.44 -4.33 -5.39
CA ASP A 99 16.46 -5.37 -5.27
C ASP A 99 15.86 -6.56 -4.50
N TYR A 100 15.93 -7.76 -5.06
CA TYR A 100 15.34 -8.97 -4.46
C TYR A 100 16.02 -10.24 -4.95
N TYR A 101 15.79 -11.35 -4.23
CA TYR A 101 16.12 -12.67 -4.71
C TYR A 101 14.88 -13.33 -5.32
N PRO A 102 14.95 -13.95 -6.53
CA PRO A 102 13.81 -14.60 -7.16
C PRO A 102 13.34 -15.86 -6.41
N THR A 103 14.22 -16.45 -5.59
CA THR A 103 13.94 -17.67 -4.82
C THR A 103 14.28 -17.50 -3.34
N ASN A 104 13.76 -18.41 -2.48
CA ASN A 104 14.12 -18.46 -1.05
C ASN A 104 15.43 -19.21 -0.79
N SER A 105 16.01 -19.84 -1.82
CA SER A 105 17.23 -20.66 -1.75
C SER A 105 18.39 -19.90 -2.37
N TYR A 106 18.93 -18.91 -1.67
CA TYR A 106 20.06 -18.13 -2.13
C TYR A 106 21.25 -18.22 -1.15
N THR A 107 22.43 -17.94 -1.66
CA THR A 107 23.66 -17.89 -0.90
C THR A 107 24.20 -16.45 -0.85
N LYS A 108 25.19 -16.20 0.01
CA LYS A 108 25.85 -14.88 0.07
C LYS A 108 26.62 -14.49 -1.19
N TYR A 109 26.82 -15.41 -2.11
CA TYR A 109 27.52 -15.19 -3.38
C TYR A 109 26.56 -14.91 -4.55
N ASP A 110 25.26 -15.09 -4.33
CA ASP A 110 24.27 -14.83 -5.35
C ASP A 110 24.02 -13.32 -5.48
N GLU A 111 23.97 -12.87 -6.72
CA GLU A 111 23.58 -11.49 -7.04
C GLU A 111 22.06 -11.40 -7.08
N LYS A 112 21.52 -10.28 -6.59
CA LYS A 112 20.09 -9.99 -6.60
C LYS A 112 19.63 -9.62 -8.01
N ASP A 113 18.39 -9.97 -8.32
CA ASP A 113 17.67 -9.36 -9.43
C ASP A 113 17.39 -7.91 -9.09
N ARG A 114 17.45 -7.06 -10.11
CA ARG A 114 17.20 -5.63 -9.99
C ARG A 114 16.20 -5.17 -11.03
N THR A 115 15.18 -4.46 -10.58
CA THR A 115 14.22 -3.79 -11.44
C THR A 115 14.23 -2.30 -11.16
N GLU A 116 14.50 -1.51 -12.19
CA GLU A 116 14.39 -0.05 -12.17
C GLU A 116 13.16 0.36 -12.98
N PHE A 117 12.31 1.23 -12.43
CA PHE A 117 11.11 1.70 -13.09
C PHE A 117 10.97 3.21 -12.98
N SER A 118 11.19 3.91 -14.09
CA SER A 118 10.95 5.35 -14.21
C SER A 118 9.56 5.60 -14.76
N TYR A 119 8.80 6.51 -14.16
CA TYR A 119 7.39 6.68 -14.53
C TYR A 119 6.90 8.13 -14.46
N VAL A 120 5.82 8.38 -15.20
CA VAL A 120 4.96 9.57 -15.07
C VAL A 120 3.52 9.08 -14.94
N THR A 121 2.78 9.71 -14.02
CA THR A 121 1.41 9.29 -13.68
C THR A 121 0.51 10.51 -13.51
N PRO A 122 -0.25 10.93 -14.53
CA PRO A 122 -1.40 11.80 -14.34
C PRO A 122 -2.49 11.07 -13.56
N ARG A 123 -3.16 11.81 -12.66
CA ARG A 123 -4.20 11.25 -11.79
C ARG A 123 -5.29 12.25 -11.46
N VAL A 124 -6.48 11.72 -11.21
CA VAL A 124 -7.63 12.43 -10.62
C VAL A 124 -8.09 11.65 -9.41
N GLN A 125 -8.16 12.30 -8.28
CA GLN A 125 -8.54 11.71 -7.00
C GLN A 125 -9.69 12.49 -6.38
N ILE A 126 -10.70 11.78 -5.87
CA ILE A 126 -11.76 12.36 -5.05
C ILE A 126 -11.70 11.69 -3.69
N GLU A 127 -11.58 12.48 -2.64
CA GLU A 127 -11.51 11.95 -1.28
C GLU A 127 -12.47 12.69 -0.35
N GLN A 128 -13.12 11.91 0.52
CA GLN A 128 -13.80 12.38 1.70
C GLN A 128 -13.25 11.62 2.89
N ASN A 129 -12.80 12.33 3.94
CA ASN A 129 -12.27 11.69 5.13
C ASN A 129 -12.77 12.42 6.39
N THR A 130 -13.60 11.73 7.17
CA THR A 130 -14.17 12.20 8.46
C THR A 130 -13.89 11.20 9.58
N LEU A 131 -12.90 10.32 9.42
CA LEU A 131 -12.52 9.34 10.43
C LEU A 131 -11.97 10.05 11.68
N ASN A 132 -12.40 9.60 12.85
CA ASN A 132 -11.98 10.18 14.13
C ASN A 132 -10.51 9.89 14.48
N TYR A 133 -9.94 8.79 13.99
CA TYR A 133 -8.54 8.44 14.18
C TYR A 133 -7.91 8.01 12.84
N ARG A 134 -6.64 8.36 12.64
CA ARG A 134 -5.86 7.95 11.46
C ARG A 134 -5.60 6.45 11.45
N LEU A 135 -5.26 5.89 12.62
CA LEU A 135 -5.12 4.46 12.85
C LEU A 135 -6.20 4.01 13.81
N TYR A 136 -6.78 2.84 13.53
CA TYR A 136 -7.82 2.23 14.36
C TYR A 136 -9.07 3.13 14.55
N PRO A 137 -9.67 3.67 13.49
CA PRO A 137 -10.88 4.48 13.61
C PRO A 137 -12.03 3.67 14.21
N THR A 138 -12.87 4.36 14.96
CA THR A 138 -14.07 3.78 15.58
C THR A 138 -15.36 4.45 15.12
N GLU A 139 -15.22 5.61 14.42
CA GLU A 139 -16.33 6.42 13.95
C GLU A 139 -15.92 7.23 12.73
N GLY A 140 -16.90 7.58 11.90
CA GLY A 140 -16.71 8.38 10.71
C GLY A 140 -16.63 7.54 9.43
N LYS A 141 -16.25 8.19 8.35
CA LYS A 141 -16.18 7.55 7.02
C LYS A 141 -15.02 8.11 6.21
N ARG A 142 -14.45 7.24 5.39
CA ARG A 142 -13.53 7.62 4.31
C ARG A 142 -14.07 7.03 3.02
N ARG A 143 -14.12 7.85 1.98
CA ARG A 143 -14.44 7.45 0.61
C ARG A 143 -13.34 7.95 -0.27
N HIS A 144 -12.85 7.07 -1.13
CA HIS A 144 -11.74 7.36 -2.01
C HIS A 144 -12.06 6.83 -3.40
N PHE A 145 -11.88 7.67 -4.39
CA PHE A 145 -11.95 7.34 -5.80
C PHE A 145 -10.70 7.91 -6.47
N ASP A 146 -9.99 7.07 -7.19
CA ASP A 146 -8.75 7.44 -7.88
C ASP A 146 -8.76 6.86 -9.30
N ILE A 147 -8.48 7.70 -10.28
CA ILE A 147 -8.18 7.28 -11.65
C ILE A 147 -6.79 7.79 -11.97
N ARG A 148 -5.91 6.90 -12.42
CA ARG A 148 -4.55 7.23 -12.82
C ARG A 148 -4.12 6.44 -14.05
N TYR A 149 -3.25 7.07 -14.83
CA TYR A 149 -2.59 6.42 -15.95
C TYR A 149 -1.10 6.41 -15.70
N ILE A 150 -0.48 5.25 -15.74
CA ILE A 150 0.95 5.05 -15.54
C ILE A 150 1.58 4.86 -16.92
N TYR A 151 2.56 5.70 -17.23
CA TYR A 151 3.46 5.52 -18.35
C TYR A 151 4.87 5.44 -17.80
N GLY A 152 5.59 4.36 -18.08
CA GLY A 152 6.92 4.18 -17.51
C GLY A 152 7.81 3.29 -18.35
N LYS A 153 9.07 3.26 -17.94
CA LYS A 153 10.13 2.50 -18.58
C LYS A 153 10.77 1.60 -17.54
N GLU A 154 10.69 0.32 -17.81
CA GLU A 154 11.36 -0.71 -17.02
C GLU A 154 12.77 -0.97 -17.56
N VAL A 155 13.68 -1.19 -16.62
CA VAL A 155 14.99 -1.78 -16.87
C VAL A 155 15.14 -2.94 -15.89
N PHE A 156 15.15 -4.17 -16.41
CA PHE A 156 15.37 -5.38 -15.63
C PHE A 156 16.82 -5.86 -15.79
N ILE A 157 17.48 -6.19 -14.71
CA ILE A 157 18.85 -6.70 -14.63
C ILE A 157 18.77 -8.02 -13.86
N PRO A 158 18.86 -9.17 -14.52
CA PRO A 158 18.79 -10.46 -13.85
C PRO A 158 20.04 -10.70 -12.98
N GLY A 159 19.82 -11.28 -11.80
CA GLY A 159 20.87 -11.79 -10.92
C GLY A 159 21.26 -13.23 -11.26
N THR A 160 22.04 -13.87 -10.37
CA THR A 160 22.61 -15.21 -10.63
C THR A 160 21.58 -16.33 -10.64
N GLN A 161 20.42 -16.15 -9.99
CA GLN A 161 19.39 -17.19 -9.85
C GLN A 161 18.19 -17.03 -10.80
N SER A 162 18.15 -15.97 -11.57
CA SER A 162 17.08 -15.74 -12.53
C SER A 162 17.21 -16.69 -13.72
N VAL A 163 16.09 -17.27 -14.20
CA VAL A 163 16.06 -18.15 -15.37
C VAL A 163 16.50 -17.40 -16.63
N GLU A 164 16.28 -16.11 -16.69
CA GLU A 164 16.75 -15.25 -17.78
C GLU A 164 18.26 -14.98 -17.79
N HIS A 165 19.02 -15.61 -16.89
CA HIS A 165 20.48 -15.59 -16.93
C HIS A 165 21.09 -16.03 -18.28
N LYS A 166 20.28 -16.64 -19.13
CA LYS A 166 20.64 -16.97 -20.54
C LYS A 166 20.68 -15.76 -21.47
N PHE A 167 20.15 -14.62 -21.05
CA PHE A 167 20.16 -13.37 -21.80
C PHE A 167 21.00 -12.33 -21.05
N PRO A 168 22.26 -12.11 -21.45
CA PRO A 168 23.17 -11.21 -20.72
C PRO A 168 22.78 -9.73 -20.80
N ASP A 169 21.69 -9.39 -21.47
CA ASP A 169 21.37 -8.01 -21.78
C ASP A 169 20.23 -7.47 -20.91
N LYS A 170 20.49 -6.29 -20.39
CA LYS A 170 19.59 -5.36 -19.72
C LYS A 170 18.26 -5.25 -20.51
N TYR A 171 17.22 -5.83 -19.98
CA TYR A 171 15.90 -5.77 -20.60
C TYR A 171 15.28 -4.39 -20.39
N ASN A 172 14.94 -3.73 -21.48
CA ASN A 172 14.45 -2.36 -21.46
C ASN A 172 13.10 -2.29 -22.18
N ASN A 173 12.03 -2.00 -21.46
CA ASN A 173 10.69 -2.03 -21.99
C ASN A 173 9.81 -0.87 -21.51
N VAL A 174 8.97 -0.36 -22.40
CA VAL A 174 7.96 0.64 -22.06
C VAL A 174 6.70 -0.06 -21.55
N LYS A 175 6.18 0.43 -20.44
CA LYS A 175 4.98 -0.08 -19.77
C LYS A 175 3.95 1.02 -19.63
N HIS A 176 2.69 0.63 -19.72
CA HIS A 176 1.57 1.54 -19.45
C HIS A 176 0.43 0.79 -18.76
N SER A 177 -0.28 1.49 -17.90
CA SER A 177 -1.44 0.96 -17.19
C SER A 177 -2.41 2.08 -16.85
N ALA A 178 -3.69 1.81 -17.02
CA ALA A 178 -4.77 2.60 -16.45
C ALA A 178 -5.30 1.88 -15.21
N ILE A 179 -5.50 2.61 -14.12
CA ILE A 179 -5.96 2.08 -12.84
C ILE A 179 -7.14 2.91 -12.36
N ILE A 180 -8.20 2.23 -11.96
CA ILE A 180 -9.35 2.79 -11.24
C ILE A 180 -9.39 2.12 -9.87
N ASP A 181 -9.35 2.91 -8.81
CA ASP A 181 -9.41 2.46 -7.42
C ASP A 181 -10.59 3.12 -6.70
N LEU A 182 -11.45 2.29 -6.14
CA LEU A 182 -12.62 2.68 -5.37
C LEU A 182 -12.51 2.07 -3.97
N SER A 183 -12.44 2.91 -2.92
CA SER A 183 -12.47 2.40 -1.56
C SER A 183 -13.44 3.15 -0.65
N VAL A 184 -14.04 2.41 0.26
CA VAL A 184 -14.98 2.89 1.26
C VAL A 184 -14.63 2.30 2.61
N ASP A 185 -14.41 3.17 3.60
CA ASP A 185 -14.24 2.82 5.00
C ASP A 185 -15.34 3.52 5.80
N ASN A 186 -16.28 2.79 6.33
CA ASN A 186 -17.36 3.35 7.16
C ASN A 186 -17.33 2.71 8.55
N TYR A 187 -17.46 3.53 9.58
CA TYR A 187 -17.52 3.10 10.97
C TYR A 187 -18.77 3.67 11.63
N TYR A 188 -19.63 2.78 12.10
CA TYR A 188 -20.94 3.10 12.69
C TYR A 188 -20.94 2.76 14.17
N ASN A 189 -21.35 3.72 15.00
CA ASN A 189 -21.67 3.46 16.41
C ASN A 189 -23.02 2.75 16.50
N VAL A 190 -23.02 1.45 16.76
CA VAL A 190 -24.22 0.64 16.93
C VAL A 190 -24.75 0.76 18.36
N ALA A 191 -23.82 0.78 19.34
CA ALA A 191 -24.10 0.99 20.75
C ALA A 191 -22.93 1.73 21.40
N LYS A 192 -23.09 2.19 22.64
CA LYS A 192 -22.02 2.86 23.40
C LYS A 192 -20.74 2.00 23.48
N TRP A 193 -20.92 0.69 23.58
CA TRP A 193 -19.85 -0.29 23.71
C TRP A 193 -19.46 -0.99 22.39
N LEU A 194 -20.20 -0.75 21.29
CA LEU A 194 -20.00 -1.46 20.02
C LEU A 194 -20.02 -0.47 18.85
N SER A 195 -18.97 -0.50 18.05
CA SER A 195 -18.94 0.04 16.69
C SER A 195 -18.76 -1.06 15.67
N LEU A 196 -19.25 -0.83 14.45
CA LEU A 196 -19.07 -1.73 13.32
C LEU A 196 -18.36 -0.99 12.21
N GLY A 197 -17.19 -1.51 11.80
CA GLY A 197 -16.43 -1.05 10.64
C GLY A 197 -16.74 -1.89 9.41
N LEU A 198 -16.88 -1.24 8.26
CA LEU A 198 -16.99 -1.85 6.94
C LEU A 198 -15.94 -1.20 6.04
N ASN A 199 -15.00 -2.00 5.55
CA ASN A 199 -14.08 -1.63 4.47
C ASN A 199 -14.49 -2.38 3.20
N ALA A 200 -14.58 -1.67 2.08
CA ALA A 200 -14.74 -2.26 0.76
C ALA A 200 -13.79 -1.57 -0.22
N ASN A 201 -13.12 -2.34 -1.05
CA ASN A 201 -12.20 -1.84 -2.06
C ASN A 201 -12.35 -2.61 -3.36
N VAL A 202 -12.43 -1.90 -4.47
CA VAL A 202 -12.48 -2.45 -5.82
C VAL A 202 -11.42 -1.76 -6.66
N VAL A 203 -10.56 -2.55 -7.27
CA VAL A 203 -9.54 -2.06 -8.19
C VAL A 203 -9.71 -2.72 -9.54
N ILE A 204 -9.64 -1.90 -10.58
CA ILE A 204 -9.68 -2.34 -11.98
C ILE A 204 -8.47 -1.73 -12.68
N SER A 205 -7.57 -2.58 -13.18
CA SER A 205 -6.43 -2.11 -13.97
C SER A 205 -6.09 -3.08 -15.09
N ASN A 206 -5.48 -2.57 -16.14
CA ASN A 206 -4.73 -3.44 -17.02
C ASN A 206 -3.38 -3.78 -16.36
N PRO A 207 -2.98 -5.06 -16.32
CA PRO A 207 -1.79 -5.49 -15.58
C PRO A 207 -0.51 -4.89 -16.17
N ILE A 208 0.33 -4.32 -15.32
CA ILE A 208 1.71 -3.98 -15.68
C ILE A 208 2.50 -5.29 -15.61
N ARG A 209 2.87 -5.83 -16.77
CA ARG A 209 3.70 -7.02 -16.85
C ARG A 209 5.16 -6.60 -16.82
N MET A 210 5.80 -6.80 -15.67
CA MET A 210 7.24 -6.56 -15.49
C MET A 210 8.05 -7.77 -15.98
N GLY A 211 9.38 -7.61 -16.02
CA GLY A 211 10.29 -8.65 -16.48
C GLY A 211 10.31 -9.89 -15.59
N ASP A 212 9.84 -9.78 -14.33
CA ASP A 212 9.79 -10.90 -13.40
C ASP A 212 8.56 -10.90 -12.49
N TYR A 213 8.40 -12.01 -11.71
CA TYR A 213 7.31 -12.23 -10.79
C TYR A 213 7.25 -11.17 -9.67
N ILE A 214 8.37 -10.97 -8.95
CA ILE A 214 8.40 -10.09 -7.77
C ILE A 214 8.11 -8.64 -8.14
N SER A 215 8.70 -8.12 -9.19
CA SER A 215 8.43 -6.76 -9.65
C SER A 215 6.98 -6.59 -10.14
N THR A 216 6.40 -7.60 -10.78
CA THR A 216 4.99 -7.61 -11.19
C THR A 216 4.06 -7.59 -9.98
N VAL A 217 4.34 -8.38 -8.95
CA VAL A 217 3.60 -8.39 -7.69
C VAL A 217 3.74 -7.06 -6.96
N LEU A 218 4.94 -6.51 -6.86
CA LEU A 218 5.20 -5.23 -6.18
C LEU A 218 4.45 -4.07 -6.82
N LEU A 219 4.34 -4.01 -8.14
CA LEU A 219 3.61 -2.98 -8.87
C LEU A 219 2.10 -3.22 -8.95
N SER A 220 1.64 -4.43 -8.67
CA SER A 220 0.22 -4.74 -8.66
C SER A 220 -0.49 -4.15 -7.44
N PRO A 221 -1.71 -3.64 -7.59
CA PRO A 221 -2.52 -3.16 -6.48
C PRO A 221 -2.68 -4.21 -5.37
N ALA A 222 -2.67 -3.74 -4.12
CA ALA A 222 -2.74 -4.59 -2.93
C ALA A 222 -3.99 -4.31 -2.11
N TYR A 223 -4.65 -5.36 -1.65
CA TYR A 223 -5.72 -5.27 -0.67
C TYR A 223 -5.15 -5.29 0.75
N THR A 224 -5.14 -4.14 1.42
CA THR A 224 -4.53 -3.94 2.75
C THR A 224 -5.48 -3.27 3.73
N PRO A 225 -6.58 -3.95 4.13
CA PRO A 225 -7.64 -3.33 4.95
C PRO A 225 -7.24 -3.11 6.40
N THR A 226 -6.28 -3.89 6.93
CA THR A 226 -5.84 -3.79 8.33
C THR A 226 -4.50 -3.05 8.45
N VAL A 227 -4.18 -2.55 9.63
CA VAL A 227 -2.89 -1.89 9.88
C VAL A 227 -1.73 -2.87 9.65
N HIS A 228 -1.88 -4.11 10.11
CA HIS A 228 -0.86 -5.14 9.94
C HIS A 228 -0.63 -5.50 8.46
N SER A 229 -1.69 -5.62 7.65
CA SER A 229 -1.55 -5.98 6.22
C SER A 229 -0.74 -4.96 5.40
N ARG A 230 -0.56 -3.73 5.90
CA ARG A 230 0.24 -2.68 5.25
C ARG A 230 1.75 -2.85 5.48
N THR A 231 2.16 -3.64 6.47
CA THR A 231 3.56 -3.84 6.84
C THR A 231 4.22 -5.03 6.14
N LEU A 232 3.43 -5.89 5.51
CA LEU A 232 3.87 -7.12 4.87
C LEU A 232 3.77 -7.06 3.34
N LEU A 233 4.64 -7.79 2.66
CA LEU A 233 4.45 -8.15 1.27
C LEU A 233 3.55 -9.40 1.20
N LEU A 234 2.24 -9.20 1.12
CA LEU A 234 1.25 -10.26 1.01
C LEU A 234 0.95 -10.51 -0.49
N GLU A 235 1.73 -11.39 -1.11
CA GLU A 235 1.65 -11.67 -2.56
C GLU A 235 0.25 -12.15 -2.96
N GLY A 236 -0.35 -13.07 -2.20
CA GLY A 236 -1.69 -13.61 -2.45
C GLY A 236 -2.86 -12.64 -2.26
N TYR A 237 -2.59 -11.38 -1.87
CA TYR A 237 -3.58 -10.30 -1.73
C TYR A 237 -3.29 -9.14 -2.67
N ARG A 238 -2.62 -9.45 -3.79
CA ARG A 238 -2.29 -8.49 -4.86
C ARG A 238 -2.79 -9.03 -6.19
N ALA A 239 -3.49 -8.18 -6.92
CA ALA A 239 -3.96 -8.51 -8.26
C ALA A 239 -4.22 -7.22 -9.06
N PRO A 240 -4.12 -7.25 -10.40
CA PRO A 240 -4.48 -6.12 -11.24
C PRO A 240 -5.96 -5.74 -11.13
N ILE A 241 -6.83 -6.74 -11.00
CA ILE A 241 -8.28 -6.56 -10.85
C ILE A 241 -8.73 -7.38 -9.65
N TYR A 242 -9.37 -6.72 -8.68
CA TYR A 242 -9.93 -7.41 -7.51
C TYR A 242 -11.08 -6.64 -6.87
N ALA A 243 -11.84 -7.35 -6.04
CA ALA A 243 -12.74 -6.80 -5.04
C ALA A 243 -12.37 -7.35 -3.67
N GLY A 244 -12.38 -6.50 -2.65
CA GLY A 244 -12.14 -6.88 -1.27
C GLY A 244 -13.17 -6.27 -0.33
N VAL A 245 -13.56 -7.01 0.70
CA VAL A 245 -14.46 -6.54 1.75
C VAL A 245 -13.94 -7.01 3.11
N THR A 246 -13.99 -6.12 4.11
CA THR A 246 -13.63 -6.45 5.49
C THR A 246 -14.67 -5.88 6.44
N LEU A 247 -15.15 -6.72 7.35
CA LEU A 247 -16.03 -6.37 8.47
C LEU A 247 -15.20 -6.33 9.75
N THR A 248 -15.43 -5.30 10.57
CA THR A 248 -14.65 -5.10 11.80
C THR A 248 -15.59 -4.70 12.95
N PRO A 249 -16.17 -5.63 13.71
CA PRO A 249 -16.75 -5.33 15.02
C PRO A 249 -15.67 -4.79 15.97
N ILE A 250 -16.02 -3.74 16.71
CA ILE A 250 -15.13 -3.01 17.61
C ILE A 250 -15.83 -2.89 18.96
N PHE A 251 -15.32 -3.63 19.94
CA PHE A 251 -15.81 -3.61 21.32
C PHE A 251 -15.04 -2.54 22.08
N LYS A 252 -15.75 -1.50 22.56
CA LYS A 252 -15.17 -0.36 23.26
C LYS A 252 -15.24 -0.56 24.78
N PHE A 253 -14.10 -0.44 25.45
CA PHE A 253 -13.97 -0.49 26.91
C PHE A 253 -13.59 0.90 27.42
N GLY A 254 -14.61 1.76 27.60
CA GLY A 254 -14.41 3.18 27.92
C GLY A 254 -14.03 4.01 26.69
N SER A 255 -13.30 5.10 26.90
CA SER A 255 -12.97 6.08 25.86
C SER A 255 -11.71 5.77 25.05
N SER A 256 -10.79 4.99 25.61
CA SER A 256 -9.45 4.81 25.02
C SER A 256 -9.08 3.37 24.69
N LEU A 257 -9.83 2.38 25.18
CA LEU A 257 -9.51 0.96 25.03
C LEU A 257 -10.54 0.27 24.14
N SER A 258 -10.09 -0.57 23.21
CA SER A 258 -10.98 -1.35 22.34
C SER A 258 -10.37 -2.68 21.91
N LEU A 259 -11.23 -3.68 21.69
CA LEU A 259 -10.91 -4.91 20.99
C LEU A 259 -11.56 -4.85 19.61
N ARG A 260 -10.77 -5.09 18.58
CA ARG A 260 -11.21 -5.12 17.17
C ARG A 260 -11.01 -6.52 16.63
N VAL A 261 -11.99 -7.01 15.88
CA VAL A 261 -11.87 -8.30 15.18
C VAL A 261 -12.24 -8.07 13.72
N ALA A 262 -11.25 -8.00 12.86
CA ALA A 262 -11.46 -7.84 11.43
C ALA A 262 -11.52 -9.20 10.73
N VAL A 263 -12.51 -9.39 9.87
CA VAL A 263 -12.61 -10.54 8.97
C VAL A 263 -12.82 -10.01 7.56
N GLY A 264 -11.93 -10.39 6.65
CA GLY A 264 -11.92 -9.90 5.29
C GLY A 264 -11.89 -11.04 4.27
N TYR A 265 -12.40 -10.73 3.08
CA TYR A 265 -12.38 -11.58 1.91
C TYR A 265 -11.85 -10.80 0.72
N PHE A 266 -10.91 -11.40 0.00
CA PHE A 266 -10.26 -10.87 -1.19
C PHE A 266 -10.57 -11.77 -2.38
N GLN A 267 -11.19 -11.21 -3.43
CA GLN A 267 -11.52 -11.90 -4.67
C GLN A 267 -10.74 -11.27 -5.83
N PRO A 268 -9.65 -11.88 -6.30
CA PRO A 268 -9.00 -11.46 -7.54
C PRO A 268 -9.82 -11.90 -8.75
N TYR A 269 -9.75 -11.14 -9.83
CA TYR A 269 -10.21 -11.61 -11.15
C TYR A 269 -9.27 -12.69 -11.70
N ARG A 270 -7.94 -12.46 -11.56
CA ARG A 270 -6.87 -13.42 -11.84
C ARG A 270 -5.76 -13.25 -10.83
N GLU A 271 -5.21 -14.34 -10.34
CA GLU A 271 -4.02 -14.34 -9.49
C GLU A 271 -2.75 -14.28 -10.33
N ILE A 272 -1.70 -13.69 -9.79
CA ILE A 272 -0.35 -13.74 -10.35
C ILE A 272 0.32 -14.99 -9.76
N LEU A 273 0.66 -15.95 -10.62
CA LEU A 273 1.18 -17.24 -10.21
C LEU A 273 2.68 -17.32 -10.52
N GLU A 274 3.49 -17.61 -9.53
CA GLU A 274 4.91 -17.88 -9.70
C GLU A 274 5.13 -19.25 -10.41
N ARG A 275 5.98 -19.26 -11.41
CA ARG A 275 6.39 -20.48 -12.15
C ARG A 275 7.79 -20.97 -11.80
N GLY A 276 8.51 -20.22 -10.96
CA GLY A 276 9.89 -20.47 -10.56
C GLY A 276 10.90 -19.67 -11.39
N GLY A 277 12.05 -19.36 -10.77
CA GLY A 277 13.13 -18.62 -11.41
C GLY A 277 12.80 -17.21 -11.89
N GLY A 278 11.80 -16.57 -11.27
CA GLY A 278 11.32 -15.24 -11.65
C GLY A 278 10.21 -15.23 -12.70
N GLU A 279 9.91 -16.36 -13.36
CA GLU A 279 8.81 -16.46 -14.31
C GLU A 279 7.45 -16.44 -13.62
N TYR A 280 6.43 -15.93 -14.30
CA TYR A 280 5.05 -15.86 -13.79
C TYR A 280 4.01 -16.01 -14.89
N ASP A 281 2.79 -16.31 -14.47
CA ASP A 281 1.61 -16.41 -15.31
C ASP A 281 0.38 -15.90 -14.56
N PHE A 282 -0.74 -15.74 -15.24
CA PHE A 282 -2.02 -15.40 -14.62
C PHE A 282 -2.92 -16.63 -14.57
N SER A 283 -3.60 -16.80 -13.42
CA SER A 283 -4.61 -17.87 -13.28
C SER A 283 -5.76 -17.72 -14.26
N ASP A 284 -6.61 -18.74 -14.34
CA ASP A 284 -7.93 -18.61 -14.92
C ASP A 284 -8.75 -17.55 -14.20
N PRO A 285 -9.76 -16.96 -14.87
CA PRO A 285 -10.65 -15.99 -14.27
C PRO A 285 -11.40 -16.53 -13.04
N PHE A 286 -11.55 -15.69 -12.01
CA PHE A 286 -12.27 -15.98 -10.77
C PHE A 286 -11.76 -17.23 -10.03
N PRO A 287 -10.46 -17.31 -9.70
CA PRO A 287 -9.97 -18.35 -8.80
C PRO A 287 -10.65 -18.23 -7.43
N MET A 288 -10.50 -19.24 -6.59
CA MET A 288 -11.01 -19.17 -5.23
C MET A 288 -10.37 -18.00 -4.46
N GLY A 289 -11.20 -17.13 -3.91
CA GLY A 289 -10.74 -15.97 -3.15
C GLY A 289 -10.12 -16.35 -1.79
N ASN A 290 -9.48 -15.38 -1.15
CA ASN A 290 -8.65 -15.57 0.02
C ASN A 290 -9.22 -14.84 1.24
N PHE A 291 -9.28 -15.51 2.38
CA PHE A 291 -9.66 -14.91 3.66
C PHE A 291 -8.45 -14.31 4.37
N LEU A 292 -8.69 -13.21 5.05
CA LEU A 292 -7.77 -12.60 6.02
C LEU A 292 -8.53 -12.27 7.30
N GLY A 293 -7.81 -12.20 8.41
CA GLY A 293 -8.35 -11.80 9.70
C GLY A 293 -7.32 -11.03 10.50
N ASP A 294 -7.79 -10.23 11.46
CA ASP A 294 -6.94 -9.51 12.41
C ASP A 294 -7.71 -9.28 13.71
N ALA A 295 -7.16 -9.73 14.83
CA ALA A 295 -7.66 -9.43 16.15
C ALA A 295 -6.68 -8.50 16.85
N ALA A 296 -7.11 -7.30 17.21
CA ALA A 296 -6.25 -6.28 17.79
C ALA A 296 -6.87 -5.68 19.05
N PHE A 297 -6.11 -5.72 20.14
CA PHE A 297 -6.39 -4.97 21.35
C PHE A 297 -5.68 -3.61 21.25
N VAL A 298 -6.45 -2.53 21.25
CA VAL A 298 -5.95 -1.19 20.95
C VAL A 298 -6.19 -0.24 22.13
N TRP A 299 -5.13 0.43 22.54
CA TRP A 299 -5.18 1.52 23.49
C TRP A 299 -4.78 2.82 22.82
N GLN A 300 -5.71 3.77 22.75
CA GLN A 300 -5.48 5.14 22.29
C GLN A 300 -4.84 5.95 23.43
N SER A 301 -3.51 5.95 23.48
CA SER A 301 -2.76 6.69 24.50
C SER A 301 -2.48 8.14 24.05
N PRO A 302 -2.13 9.05 24.96
CA PRO A 302 -1.71 10.41 24.61
C PRO A 302 -0.45 10.45 23.70
N LEU A 303 0.36 9.41 23.72
CA LEU A 303 1.57 9.27 22.89
C LEU A 303 1.29 8.61 21.53
N GLY A 304 0.04 8.28 21.24
CA GLY A 304 -0.39 7.57 20.05
C GLY A 304 -0.99 6.19 20.36
N PRO A 305 -1.54 5.50 19.35
CA PRO A 305 -2.16 4.21 19.54
C PRO A 305 -1.10 3.14 19.87
N MET A 306 -1.41 2.30 20.86
CA MET A 306 -0.66 1.08 21.15
C MET A 306 -1.56 -0.10 20.84
N SER A 307 -1.03 -1.14 20.19
CA SER A 307 -1.82 -2.31 19.87
C SER A 307 -1.05 -3.61 20.02
N LEU A 308 -1.72 -4.61 20.57
CA LEU A 308 -1.32 -6.00 20.51
C LEU A 308 -2.27 -6.69 19.55
N SER A 309 -1.76 -7.25 18.46
CA SER A 309 -2.58 -7.86 17.42
C SER A 309 -2.06 -9.23 17.01
N CYS A 310 -2.97 -10.03 16.44
CA CYS A 310 -2.65 -11.27 15.78
C CYS A 310 -3.42 -11.33 14.46
N ALA A 311 -2.70 -11.31 13.35
CA ALA A 311 -3.28 -11.37 12.01
C ALA A 311 -3.20 -12.78 11.44
N TYR A 312 -4.20 -13.14 10.62
CA TYR A 312 -4.29 -14.39 9.89
C TYR A 312 -4.38 -14.12 8.39
N TYR A 313 -3.57 -14.84 7.60
CA TYR A 313 -3.59 -14.77 6.12
C TYR A 313 -3.61 -16.17 5.53
N GLN A 314 -4.70 -16.50 4.83
CA GLN A 314 -4.91 -17.84 4.25
C GLN A 314 -3.85 -18.23 3.23
N LYS A 315 -3.41 -17.30 2.37
CA LYS A 315 -2.42 -17.51 1.28
C LYS A 315 -0.98 -17.31 1.72
N SER A 316 -0.72 -17.00 2.98
CA SER A 316 0.63 -16.85 3.50
C SER A 316 1.17 -18.20 3.99
N ASP A 317 2.47 -18.43 3.84
CA ASP A 317 3.13 -19.64 4.38
C ASP A 317 3.02 -19.68 5.91
N THR A 318 3.33 -18.57 6.56
CA THR A 318 3.01 -18.35 7.96
C THR A 318 1.56 -17.88 8.05
N LYS A 319 0.71 -18.60 8.76
CA LYS A 319 -0.73 -18.28 8.85
C LYS A 319 -1.02 -17.18 9.87
N PHE A 320 -0.28 -17.13 10.98
CA PHE A 320 -0.53 -16.24 12.10
C PHE A 320 0.67 -15.33 12.38
N TYR A 321 0.40 -14.05 12.52
CA TYR A 321 1.39 -13.01 12.77
C TYR A 321 1.04 -12.23 14.03
N PRO A 322 1.63 -12.56 15.19
CA PRO A 322 1.52 -11.71 16.36
C PRO A 322 2.37 -10.45 16.19
N GLN A 323 1.83 -9.29 16.58
CA GLN A 323 2.51 -8.01 16.45
C GLN A 323 2.18 -7.09 17.63
N LEU A 324 3.20 -6.41 18.14
CA LEU A 324 3.08 -5.31 19.09
C LEU A 324 3.45 -4.01 18.37
N ASN A 325 2.53 -3.06 18.32
CA ASN A 325 2.77 -1.73 17.76
C ASN A 325 2.69 -0.68 18.84
N LEU A 326 3.63 0.25 18.83
CA LEU A 326 3.70 1.38 19.75
C LEU A 326 3.77 2.67 18.93
N GLY A 327 2.77 3.53 19.05
CA GLY A 327 2.73 4.81 18.36
C GLY A 327 2.15 4.74 16.94
N PHE A 328 2.45 5.74 16.12
CA PHE A 328 1.93 5.86 14.76
C PHE A 328 2.83 5.13 13.76
N LEU A 329 2.23 4.24 12.98
CA LEU A 329 2.87 3.73 11.77
C LEU A 329 2.81 4.82 10.71
N ILE A 330 3.96 5.37 10.36
CA ILE A 330 4.07 6.43 9.37
C ILE A 330 4.61 5.79 8.10
N PHE A 331 3.71 5.46 7.17
CA PHE A 331 4.07 5.12 5.80
C PHE A 331 3.60 6.25 4.91
N LYS A 332 4.49 6.76 4.07
CA LYS A 332 4.08 7.66 3.00
C LYS A 332 3.42 6.83 1.89
N PRO A 333 2.39 7.38 1.24
CA PRO A 333 1.87 6.79 0.03
C PRO A 333 3.00 6.62 -0.99
N ARG A 334 2.92 5.58 -1.79
CA ARG A 334 3.82 5.39 -2.93
C ARG A 334 3.33 6.25 -4.09
N GLY A 335 4.27 6.72 -4.92
CA GLY A 335 3.93 7.52 -6.09
C GLY A 335 3.01 6.80 -7.08
N LEU A 336 3.16 5.48 -7.19
CA LEU A 336 2.32 4.60 -8.02
C LEU A 336 1.14 3.99 -7.26
N LYS A 337 1.20 3.93 -5.93
CA LYS A 337 0.20 3.26 -5.08
C LYS A 337 -0.20 4.19 -3.95
N ASN A 338 -1.45 4.26 -3.66
CA ASN A 338 -1.98 4.89 -2.45
C ASN A 338 -2.27 3.86 -1.38
#